data_f5a07227038d7e9a5ace0b75060322e6
#
_entry.id   f5a07227038d7e9a5ace0b75060322e6
#
_cell.length_a   1.000
_cell.length_b   1.000
_cell.length_c   1.000
_cell.angle_alpha   90.00
_cell.angle_beta   90.00
_cell.angle_gamma   90.00
#
_symmetry.space_group_name_H-M   'P 1'
#
loop_
_entity.id
_entity.type
_entity.pdbx_description
1 polymer ?
#
loop_
_entity_poly.entity_id
_entity_poly.type
_entity_poly.pdbx_seq_one_letter_code
_entity_poly.pdbx_strand_id
1 'polypeptide(L)'
;MMASFADNPFDKLRSQDAARASVEQEPDAGLASELFSTSSGWASSQQVSQAQPVMTRSENVDWPVVAELASTATDEVEAEISRWSSTHDGVATLDIRQAIAEPAIASAVSTYADRRQIDVGETWPDLVRQRYRKAVWDQLFGMGRLQPLFEISDAENIIVVGNHEVVVDHNDGSRSTLPPVADSDAELESQIARMARNATP
;
A
#
# COMPACT_ATOMS: atom_id res chain seq x y z
N MET A 1 -42.23 -30.25 13.60
CA MET A 1 -40.89 -30.86 13.78
C MET A 1 -39.88 -29.71 13.76
N MET A 2 -39.46 -29.31 14.96
CA MET A 2 -38.45 -28.26 15.14
C MET A 2 -37.06 -28.94 15.26
N ALA A 3 -36.16 -28.66 14.35
CA ALA A 3 -34.78 -29.12 14.44
C ALA A 3 -33.99 -28.18 15.35
N SER A 4 -33.42 -28.76 16.39
CA SER A 4 -32.59 -28.14 17.42
C SER A 4 -31.25 -27.71 16.81
N PHE A 5 -30.96 -26.43 16.93
CA PHE A 5 -29.67 -25.82 16.60
C PHE A 5 -28.82 -25.81 17.88
N ALA A 6 -28.08 -26.86 18.14
CA ALA A 6 -27.11 -26.91 19.24
C ALA A 6 -25.95 -27.82 18.80
N ASP A 7 -24.89 -27.18 18.30
CA ASP A 7 -23.49 -27.57 18.52
C ASP A 7 -22.61 -26.59 17.73
N ASN A 8 -22.20 -25.53 18.42
CA ASN A 8 -21.19 -24.62 17.89
C ASN A 8 -19.83 -25.09 18.41
N PRO A 9 -18.88 -25.49 17.52
CA PRO A 9 -17.58 -26.01 17.92
C PRO A 9 -16.70 -25.00 18.68
N PHE A 10 -17.09 -23.73 18.72
CA PHE A 10 -16.35 -22.68 19.45
C PHE A 10 -16.68 -22.60 20.94
N ASP A 11 -17.74 -23.25 21.43
CA ASP A 11 -18.06 -23.27 22.86
C ASP A 11 -17.15 -24.18 23.71
N LYS A 12 -16.45 -25.10 23.06
CA LYS A 12 -15.45 -25.97 23.72
C LYS A 12 -14.13 -25.30 24.05
N LEU A 13 -13.81 -24.19 23.38
CA LEU A 13 -12.57 -23.45 23.63
C LEU A 13 -12.70 -22.47 24.80
N ARG A 14 -13.91 -22.04 25.14
CA ARG A 14 -14.17 -21.12 26.25
C ARG A 14 -14.11 -21.79 27.64
N SER A 15 -14.24 -23.10 27.71
CA SER A 15 -14.22 -23.85 28.96
C SER A 15 -12.82 -24.25 29.42
N GLN A 16 -11.80 -24.09 28.63
CA GLN A 16 -10.42 -24.45 29.00
C GLN A 16 -9.60 -23.30 29.59
N ASP A 17 -10.03 -22.05 29.42
CA ASP A 17 -9.34 -20.90 29.99
C ASP A 17 -9.77 -20.58 31.45
N ALA A 18 -10.87 -21.13 31.92
CA ALA A 18 -11.35 -20.93 33.30
C ALA A 18 -10.68 -21.82 34.36
N ALA A 19 -9.86 -22.80 33.94
CA ALA A 19 -9.23 -23.76 34.84
C ALA A 19 -7.76 -23.46 35.17
N ARG A 20 -7.21 -22.33 34.67
CA ARG A 20 -5.80 -21.96 34.87
C ARG A 20 -5.53 -20.79 35.83
N ALA A 21 -6.54 -20.24 36.43
CA ALA A 21 -6.43 -19.12 37.36
C ALA A 21 -6.75 -19.55 38.81
N SER A 22 -5.98 -20.45 39.40
CA SER A 22 -5.98 -20.69 40.86
C SER A 22 -4.81 -21.56 41.25
N VAL A 23 -3.60 -20.99 41.31
CA VAL A 23 -2.55 -21.39 42.26
C VAL A 23 -1.67 -20.16 42.47
N GLU A 24 -2.09 -19.30 43.37
CA GLU A 24 -1.18 -18.44 44.13
C GLU A 24 -0.61 -19.27 45.28
N GLN A 25 0.69 -19.32 45.34
CA GLN A 25 1.39 -19.63 46.57
C GLN A 25 2.75 -18.94 46.53
N GLU A 26 2.91 -17.85 47.24
CA GLU A 26 4.19 -17.32 47.68
C GLU A 26 4.91 -18.34 48.61
N PRO A 27 6.25 -18.39 48.59
CA PRO A 27 6.98 -18.34 49.82
C PRO A 27 8.16 -17.38 49.81
N ASP A 28 8.16 -16.55 50.83
CA ASP A 28 9.24 -16.26 51.80
C ASP A 28 10.58 -15.72 51.30
N ALA A 29 10.81 -14.49 51.74
CA ALA A 29 12.04 -13.76 51.67
C ALA A 29 13.08 -14.40 52.63
N GLY A 30 14.29 -14.70 52.10
CA GLY A 30 15.42 -14.98 52.96
C GLY A 30 16.58 -15.69 52.26
N LEU A 31 17.70 -14.96 52.11
CA LEU A 31 19.05 -15.50 51.99
C LEU A 31 19.45 -16.12 50.63
N ALA A 32 19.96 -15.29 49.74
CA ALA A 32 21.11 -15.61 48.87
C ALA A 32 21.61 -14.37 48.13
N SER A 33 22.04 -13.40 48.88
CA SER A 33 23.07 -12.47 48.42
C SER A 33 24.39 -13.26 48.42
N GLU A 34 25.19 -13.08 47.39
CA GLU A 34 26.50 -13.71 47.14
C GLU A 34 26.43 -15.09 46.45
N LEU A 35 26.58 -15.04 45.16
CA LEU A 35 27.36 -15.91 44.26
C LEU A 35 26.93 -15.81 42.82
N PHE A 36 27.11 -14.67 42.18
CA PHE A 36 27.26 -14.60 40.71
C PHE A 36 27.86 -13.28 40.29
N SER A 37 29.10 -13.06 40.80
CA SER A 37 30.09 -12.26 40.07
C SER A 37 30.89 -13.21 39.23
N THR A 38 30.61 -13.28 37.97
CA THR A 38 31.51 -13.53 36.83
C THR A 38 30.70 -14.14 35.68
N SER A 39 30.36 -13.37 34.76
CA SER A 39 30.79 -13.49 33.37
C SER A 39 30.09 -12.46 32.51
N SER A 40 30.87 -11.48 32.19
CA SER A 40 30.81 -10.69 30.99
C SER A 40 30.36 -11.51 29.78
N GLY A 41 29.37 -11.01 29.01
CA GLY A 41 29.35 -11.39 27.65
C GLY A 41 28.02 -11.87 27.04
N TRP A 42 26.90 -11.23 27.36
CA TRP A 42 25.69 -11.38 26.57
C TRP A 42 24.93 -10.07 26.41
N ALA A 43 25.64 -8.98 26.36
CA ALA A 43 25.16 -7.71 25.84
C ALA A 43 25.62 -7.59 24.38
N SER A 44 25.34 -8.57 23.57
CA SER A 44 25.28 -8.32 22.13
C SER A 44 24.01 -7.53 21.89
N SER A 45 24.21 -6.23 21.90
CA SER A 45 23.34 -5.27 21.26
C SER A 45 22.97 -5.82 19.88
N GLN A 46 21.82 -6.43 19.76
CA GLN A 46 21.14 -6.46 18.49
C GLN A 46 20.75 -5.01 18.20
N GLN A 47 21.75 -4.27 17.70
CA GLN A 47 21.48 -3.17 16.82
C GLN A 47 20.75 -3.79 15.64
N VAL A 48 19.41 -3.81 15.74
CA VAL A 48 18.55 -3.88 14.58
C VAL A 48 18.99 -2.69 13.74
N SER A 49 19.84 -2.98 12.78
CA SER A 49 20.18 -2.06 11.71
C SER A 49 18.86 -1.86 10.97
N GLN A 50 18.12 -0.84 11.38
CA GLN A 50 17.08 -0.25 10.59
C GLN A 50 17.77 0.37 9.38
N ALA A 51 18.14 -0.45 8.43
CA ALA A 51 18.27 -0.03 7.05
C ALA A 51 16.85 0.27 6.59
N GLN A 52 16.32 1.41 7.03
CA GLN A 52 15.21 2.04 6.35
C GLN A 52 15.66 2.21 4.90
N PRO A 53 14.96 1.66 3.91
CA PRO A 53 15.08 2.17 2.57
C PRO A 53 14.68 3.64 2.71
N VAL A 54 15.68 4.53 2.65
CA VAL A 54 15.46 5.97 2.59
C VAL A 54 14.79 6.17 1.23
N MET A 55 13.46 6.04 1.19
CA MET A 55 12.67 6.64 0.15
C MET A 55 12.95 8.14 0.28
N THR A 56 13.93 8.59 -0.47
CA THR A 56 14.26 10.00 -0.53
C THR A 56 12.98 10.73 -0.91
N ARG A 57 12.73 11.85 -0.24
CA ARG A 57 11.56 12.74 -0.45
C ARG A 57 11.33 13.09 -1.94
N SER A 58 12.33 12.82 -2.80
CA SER A 58 12.32 12.95 -4.27
C SER A 58 11.61 11.79 -4.99
N GLU A 59 11.27 10.68 -4.33
CA GLU A 59 10.60 9.52 -4.96
C GLU A 59 9.10 9.54 -4.77
N ASN A 60 8.60 10.39 -3.87
CA ASN A 60 7.19 10.46 -3.55
C ASN A 60 6.47 11.47 -4.45
N VAL A 61 5.46 11.03 -5.18
CA VAL A 61 4.53 11.89 -5.90
C VAL A 61 3.46 12.41 -4.93
N ASP A 62 2.94 13.60 -5.20
CA ASP A 62 1.78 14.14 -4.49
C ASP A 62 0.50 13.50 -5.04
N TRP A 63 -0.14 12.63 -4.27
CA TRP A 63 -1.29 11.86 -4.72
C TRP A 63 -2.54 12.69 -5.03
N PRO A 64 -2.88 13.77 -4.30
CA PRO A 64 -3.87 14.74 -4.73
C PRO A 64 -3.62 15.29 -6.15
N VAL A 65 -2.37 15.60 -6.48
CA VAL A 65 -2.01 16.02 -7.84
C VAL A 65 -2.16 14.87 -8.85
N VAL A 66 -1.77 13.66 -8.47
CA VAL A 66 -1.99 12.48 -9.33
C VAL A 66 -3.48 12.28 -9.62
N ALA A 67 -4.36 12.46 -8.62
CA ALA A 67 -5.80 12.34 -8.80
C ALA A 67 -6.37 13.41 -9.75
N GLU A 68 -5.90 14.66 -9.64
CA GLU A 68 -6.28 15.77 -10.54
C GLU A 68 -5.83 15.45 -11.99
N LEU A 69 -4.58 15.02 -12.16
CA LEU A 69 -4.03 14.65 -13.46
C LEU A 69 -4.76 13.44 -14.07
N ALA A 70 -5.08 12.44 -13.26
CA ALA A 70 -5.83 11.26 -13.70
C ALA A 70 -7.24 11.63 -14.15
N SER A 71 -7.93 12.55 -13.45
CA SER A 71 -9.23 13.06 -13.88
C SER A 71 -9.14 13.77 -15.24
N THR A 72 -8.17 14.68 -15.38
CA THR A 72 -7.94 15.41 -16.64
C THR A 72 -7.63 14.46 -17.80
N ALA A 73 -6.75 13.47 -17.56
CA ALA A 73 -6.41 12.47 -18.58
C ALA A 73 -7.61 11.59 -18.94
N THR A 74 -8.46 11.23 -17.96
CA THR A 74 -9.67 10.43 -18.20
C THR A 74 -10.62 11.15 -19.13
N ASP A 75 -10.88 12.45 -18.89
CA ASP A 75 -11.78 13.25 -19.73
C ASP A 75 -11.28 13.31 -21.20
N GLU A 76 -9.97 13.48 -21.37
CA GLU A 76 -9.35 13.49 -22.71
C GLU A 76 -9.43 12.11 -23.39
N VAL A 77 -9.16 11.03 -22.63
CA VAL A 77 -9.27 9.64 -23.11
C VAL A 77 -10.70 9.32 -23.54
N GLU A 78 -11.70 9.69 -22.75
CA GLU A 78 -13.10 9.43 -23.08
C GLU A 78 -13.57 10.20 -24.33
N ALA A 79 -13.12 11.45 -24.48
CA ALA A 79 -13.37 12.22 -25.69
C ALA A 79 -12.74 11.59 -26.94
N GLU A 80 -11.50 11.06 -26.80
CA GLU A 80 -10.82 10.40 -27.93
C GLU A 80 -11.44 9.03 -28.25
N ILE A 81 -11.83 8.25 -27.24
CA ILE A 81 -12.55 6.99 -27.43
C ILE A 81 -13.87 7.24 -28.16
N SER A 82 -14.59 8.31 -27.82
CA SER A 82 -15.84 8.69 -28.49
C SER A 82 -15.61 9.03 -29.98
N ARG A 83 -14.52 9.75 -30.29
CA ARG A 83 -14.08 10.04 -31.66
C ARG A 83 -13.70 8.76 -32.41
N TRP A 84 -12.93 7.89 -31.77
CA TRP A 84 -12.51 6.62 -32.33
C TRP A 84 -13.72 5.73 -32.67
N SER A 85 -14.69 5.62 -31.74
CA SER A 85 -15.91 4.82 -31.92
C SER A 85 -16.81 5.37 -33.01
N SER A 86 -16.74 6.67 -33.34
CA SER A 86 -17.51 7.24 -34.44
C SER A 86 -16.96 6.88 -35.84
N THR A 87 -15.72 6.42 -35.91
CA THR A 87 -14.99 6.09 -37.14
C THR A 87 -14.69 4.60 -37.28
N HIS A 88 -14.88 3.81 -36.23
CA HIS A 88 -14.62 2.38 -36.19
C HIS A 88 -15.82 1.63 -35.65
N ASP A 89 -16.20 0.52 -36.31
CA ASP A 89 -17.21 -0.36 -35.79
C ASP A 89 -16.64 -1.21 -34.65
N GLY A 90 -17.16 -1.05 -33.42
CA GLY A 90 -16.81 -1.87 -32.29
C GLY A 90 -16.53 -1.07 -31.01
N VAL A 91 -16.21 -1.81 -29.95
CA VAL A 91 -15.83 -1.26 -28.63
C VAL A 91 -14.32 -1.17 -28.54
N ALA A 92 -13.80 -0.03 -28.09
CA ALA A 92 -12.36 0.14 -27.85
C ALA A 92 -11.85 -0.91 -26.84
N THR A 93 -10.97 -1.79 -27.30
CA THR A 93 -10.29 -2.78 -26.45
C THR A 93 -9.37 -2.11 -25.44
N LEU A 94 -8.88 -2.87 -24.45
CA LEU A 94 -7.93 -2.34 -23.46
C LEU A 94 -6.68 -1.75 -24.13
N ASP A 95 -6.12 -2.43 -25.13
CA ASP A 95 -4.93 -1.97 -25.85
C ASP A 95 -5.16 -0.63 -26.57
N ILE A 96 -6.34 -0.46 -27.19
CA ILE A 96 -6.73 0.79 -27.82
C ILE A 96 -6.88 1.90 -26.77
N ARG A 97 -7.51 1.61 -25.63
CA ARG A 97 -7.67 2.56 -24.53
C ARG A 97 -6.31 2.98 -23.97
N GLN A 98 -5.39 2.06 -23.80
CA GLN A 98 -4.02 2.34 -23.33
C GLN A 98 -3.24 3.18 -24.36
N ALA A 99 -3.33 2.86 -25.64
CA ALA A 99 -2.68 3.63 -26.68
C ALA A 99 -3.20 5.08 -26.78
N ILE A 100 -4.50 5.30 -26.51
CA ILE A 100 -5.09 6.63 -26.45
C ILE A 100 -4.68 7.36 -25.15
N ALA A 101 -4.57 6.64 -24.04
CA ALA A 101 -4.26 7.23 -22.75
C ALA A 101 -2.82 7.73 -22.62
N GLU A 102 -1.87 7.09 -23.28
CA GLU A 102 -0.45 7.47 -23.19
C GLU A 102 -0.19 8.94 -23.55
N PRO A 103 -0.61 9.43 -24.75
CA PRO A 103 -0.47 10.84 -25.09
C PRO A 103 -1.32 11.78 -24.21
N ALA A 104 -2.53 11.36 -23.78
CA ALA A 104 -3.38 12.16 -22.91
C ALA A 104 -2.74 12.38 -21.53
N ILE A 105 -2.16 11.33 -20.94
CA ILE A 105 -1.41 11.44 -19.68
C ILE A 105 -0.19 12.37 -19.84
N ALA A 106 0.54 12.22 -20.95
CA ALA A 106 1.71 13.06 -21.23
C ALA A 106 1.31 14.54 -21.37
N SER A 107 0.19 14.81 -22.04
CA SER A 107 -0.40 16.14 -22.22
C SER A 107 -0.82 16.74 -20.88
N ALA A 108 -1.59 16.01 -20.08
CA ALA A 108 -2.06 16.45 -18.76
C ALA A 108 -0.87 16.82 -17.83
N VAL A 109 0.15 15.94 -17.74
CA VAL A 109 1.33 16.19 -16.91
C VAL A 109 2.13 17.40 -17.40
N SER A 110 2.29 17.58 -18.71
CA SER A 110 3.03 18.71 -19.28
C SER A 110 2.30 20.02 -19.02
N THR A 111 1.00 20.06 -19.28
CA THR A 111 0.14 21.24 -19.03
C THR A 111 0.15 21.64 -17.55
N TYR A 112 0.07 20.68 -16.64
CA TYR A 112 0.15 20.93 -15.22
C TYR A 112 1.52 21.50 -14.81
N ALA A 113 2.61 20.89 -15.29
CA ALA A 113 3.96 21.34 -14.99
C ALA A 113 4.22 22.77 -15.51
N ASP A 114 3.75 23.10 -16.72
CA ASP A 114 3.88 24.44 -17.31
C ASP A 114 3.06 25.48 -16.53
N ARG A 115 1.85 25.12 -16.06
CA ARG A 115 1.05 25.96 -15.18
C ARG A 115 1.76 26.22 -13.84
N ARG A 116 2.33 25.19 -13.21
CA ARG A 116 3.11 25.34 -11.96
C ARG A 116 4.31 26.25 -12.14
N GLN A 117 4.99 26.18 -13.28
CA GLN A 117 6.10 27.08 -13.59
C GLN A 117 5.64 28.54 -13.71
N ILE A 118 4.49 28.77 -14.34
CA ILE A 118 3.93 30.14 -14.50
C ILE A 118 3.43 30.69 -13.16
N ASP A 119 2.66 29.90 -12.41
CA ASP A 119 1.94 30.36 -11.22
C ASP A 119 2.86 30.52 -10.00
N VAL A 120 3.81 29.62 -9.80
CA VAL A 120 4.66 29.57 -8.60
C VAL A 120 6.15 29.49 -8.88
N GLY A 121 6.57 29.53 -10.15
CA GLY A 121 7.99 29.44 -10.54
C GLY A 121 8.62 28.06 -10.35
N GLU A 122 7.83 27.02 -10.14
CA GLU A 122 8.31 25.68 -9.92
C GLU A 122 8.50 24.95 -11.26
N THR A 123 9.75 24.60 -11.57
CA THR A 123 10.08 23.83 -12.78
C THR A 123 10.11 22.35 -12.45
N TRP A 124 9.37 21.53 -13.22
CA TRP A 124 9.42 20.07 -13.11
C TRP A 124 10.47 19.48 -14.08
N PRO A 125 11.57 18.90 -13.55
CA PRO A 125 12.51 18.13 -14.36
C PRO A 125 11.84 16.94 -15.04
N ASP A 126 12.44 16.46 -16.12
CA ASP A 126 11.90 15.31 -16.87
C ASP A 126 11.69 14.06 -16.01
N LEU A 127 12.56 13.82 -15.04
CA LEU A 127 12.42 12.72 -14.10
C LEU A 127 11.14 12.85 -13.24
N VAL A 128 10.80 14.06 -12.80
CA VAL A 128 9.56 14.32 -12.04
C VAL A 128 8.36 14.10 -12.94
N ARG A 129 8.38 14.64 -14.17
CA ARG A 129 7.30 14.42 -15.15
C ARG A 129 7.09 12.93 -15.45
N GLN A 130 8.16 12.15 -15.60
CA GLN A 130 8.07 10.69 -15.82
C GLN A 130 7.43 9.97 -14.61
N ARG A 131 7.78 10.34 -13.37
CA ARG A 131 7.17 9.77 -12.16
C ARG A 131 5.68 10.03 -12.08
N TYR A 132 5.26 11.27 -12.37
CA TYR A 132 3.83 11.59 -12.40
C TYR A 132 3.11 10.87 -13.54
N ARG A 133 3.70 10.74 -14.72
CA ARG A 133 3.11 9.92 -15.81
C ARG A 133 2.92 8.47 -15.38
N LYS A 134 3.93 7.86 -14.75
CA LYS A 134 3.81 6.50 -14.21
C LYS A 134 2.71 6.41 -13.16
N ALA A 135 2.67 7.33 -12.20
CA ALA A 135 1.66 7.32 -11.13
C ALA A 135 0.23 7.49 -11.68
N VAL A 136 0.02 8.35 -12.67
CA VAL A 136 -1.26 8.53 -13.36
C VAL A 136 -1.63 7.26 -14.14
N TRP A 137 -0.66 6.66 -14.83
CA TRP A 137 -0.87 5.37 -15.52
C TRP A 137 -1.31 4.28 -14.55
N ASP A 138 -0.60 4.14 -13.42
CA ASP A 138 -0.90 3.16 -12.38
C ASP A 138 -2.29 3.43 -11.75
N GLN A 139 -2.69 4.69 -11.67
CA GLN A 139 -4.01 5.09 -11.18
C GLN A 139 -5.13 4.69 -12.15
N LEU A 140 -4.91 4.78 -13.46
CA LEU A 140 -5.92 4.48 -14.48
C LEU A 140 -5.99 2.99 -14.83
N PHE A 141 -4.86 2.33 -14.97
CA PHE A 141 -4.76 0.96 -15.50
C PHE A 141 -4.17 -0.06 -14.55
N GLY A 142 -3.49 0.39 -13.49
CA GLY A 142 -2.85 -0.45 -12.48
C GLY A 142 -3.56 -0.41 -11.14
N MET A 143 -2.77 -0.56 -10.09
CA MET A 143 -3.22 -0.62 -8.70
C MET A 143 -3.12 0.74 -7.97
N GLY A 144 -2.89 1.84 -8.69
CA GLY A 144 -2.76 3.17 -8.11
C GLY A 144 -1.63 3.26 -7.08
N ARG A 145 -1.94 3.80 -5.89
CA ARG A 145 -0.97 3.94 -4.78
C ARG A 145 -0.44 2.61 -4.25
N LEU A 146 -1.11 1.50 -4.53
CA LEU A 146 -0.64 0.16 -4.15
C LEU A 146 0.38 -0.41 -5.14
N GLN A 147 0.47 0.12 -6.37
CA GLN A 147 1.34 -0.41 -7.41
C GLN A 147 2.81 -0.56 -6.98
N PRO A 148 3.44 0.44 -6.31
CA PRO A 148 4.82 0.32 -5.87
C PRO A 148 5.08 -0.84 -4.89
N LEU A 149 4.07 -1.27 -4.13
CA LEU A 149 4.21 -2.39 -3.19
C LEU A 149 4.43 -3.71 -3.91
N PHE A 150 3.78 -3.90 -5.06
CA PHE A 150 3.90 -5.11 -5.88
C PHE A 150 5.20 -5.13 -6.71
N GLU A 151 5.91 -4.01 -6.77
CA GLU A 151 7.21 -3.89 -7.43
C GLU A 151 8.38 -4.21 -6.49
N ILE A 152 8.13 -4.44 -5.18
CA ILE A 152 9.15 -4.84 -4.21
C ILE A 152 9.52 -6.30 -4.45
N SER A 153 10.67 -6.53 -5.08
CA SER A 153 11.07 -7.84 -5.60
C SER A 153 11.42 -8.88 -4.54
N ASP A 154 11.77 -8.45 -3.35
CA ASP A 154 12.17 -9.27 -2.19
C ASP A 154 11.08 -9.35 -1.11
N ALA A 155 9.89 -8.81 -1.37
CA ALA A 155 8.75 -8.93 -0.46
C ALA A 155 8.20 -10.36 -0.46
N GLU A 156 8.11 -10.97 0.72
CA GLU A 156 7.43 -12.24 0.95
C GLU A 156 5.96 -12.00 1.33
N ASN A 157 5.72 -11.04 2.24
CA ASN A 157 4.37 -10.63 2.62
C ASN A 157 4.28 -9.11 2.67
N ILE A 158 3.11 -8.59 2.26
CA ILE A 158 2.78 -7.17 2.35
C ILE A 158 1.48 -7.06 3.15
N ILE A 159 1.53 -6.37 4.28
CA ILE A 159 0.41 -6.19 5.21
C ILE A 159 0.05 -4.71 5.22
N VAL A 160 -1.13 -4.38 4.74
CA VAL A 160 -1.67 -3.01 4.79
C VAL A 160 -2.57 -2.88 6.00
N VAL A 161 -2.21 -2.00 6.92
CA VAL A 161 -2.93 -1.77 8.20
C VAL A 161 -3.77 -0.51 8.10
N GLY A 162 -4.94 -0.63 7.49
CA GLY A 162 -5.81 0.52 7.23
C GLY A 162 -5.08 1.62 6.48
N ASN A 163 -5.38 2.87 6.80
CA ASN A 163 -4.67 4.05 6.27
C ASN A 163 -3.49 4.49 7.16
N HIS A 164 -2.93 3.61 8.00
CA HIS A 164 -1.88 3.96 8.97
C HIS A 164 -0.48 3.63 8.48
N GLU A 165 -0.26 2.39 8.10
CA GLU A 165 1.07 1.91 7.70
C GLU A 165 0.97 0.69 6.78
N VAL A 166 2.08 0.42 6.10
CA VAL A 166 2.29 -0.82 5.36
C VAL A 166 3.50 -1.53 5.94
N VAL A 167 3.34 -2.79 6.29
CA VAL A 167 4.41 -3.63 6.79
C VAL A 167 4.80 -4.61 5.69
N VAL A 168 6.10 -4.68 5.39
CA VAL A 168 6.67 -5.60 4.40
C VAL A 168 7.59 -6.57 5.11
N ASP A 169 7.30 -7.86 4.98
CA ASP A 169 8.19 -8.94 5.39
C ASP A 169 9.02 -9.33 4.16
N HIS A 170 10.34 -9.29 4.29
CA HIS A 170 11.28 -9.61 3.22
C HIS A 170 11.72 -11.07 3.29
N ASN A 171 12.14 -11.64 2.16
CA ASN A 171 12.57 -13.03 2.03
C ASN A 171 13.86 -13.37 2.82
N ASP A 172 14.60 -12.37 3.28
CA ASP A 172 15.75 -12.51 4.18
C ASP A 172 15.35 -12.54 5.67
N GLY A 173 14.04 -12.50 5.97
CA GLY A 173 13.49 -12.45 7.32
C GLY A 173 13.49 -11.06 7.95
N SER A 174 13.95 -10.03 7.26
CA SER A 174 13.84 -8.64 7.73
C SER A 174 12.40 -8.12 7.55
N ARG A 175 12.08 -7.06 8.31
CA ARG A 175 10.79 -6.38 8.23
C ARG A 175 11.01 -4.90 8.06
N SER A 176 10.27 -4.27 7.14
CA SER A 176 10.24 -2.83 6.96
C SER A 176 8.84 -2.27 7.09
N THR A 177 8.75 -0.99 7.48
CA THR A 177 7.49 -0.26 7.54
C THR A 177 7.53 0.87 6.53
N LEU A 178 6.52 0.94 5.69
CA LEU A 178 6.35 1.96 4.65
C LEU A 178 5.22 2.92 5.02
N PRO A 179 5.22 4.13 4.45
CA PRO A 179 4.12 5.07 4.62
C PRO A 179 2.77 4.50 4.16
N PRO A 180 1.65 5.06 4.67
CA PRO A 180 0.32 4.64 4.25
C PRO A 180 0.10 4.86 2.75
N VAL A 181 -0.69 3.97 2.14
CA VAL A 181 -1.05 3.98 0.71
C VAL A 181 -2.42 4.59 0.44
N ALA A 182 -3.04 5.14 1.46
CA ALA A 182 -4.31 5.85 1.37
C ALA A 182 -4.37 6.94 2.44
N ASP A 183 -5.12 8.01 2.20
CA ASP A 183 -5.32 9.09 3.16
C ASP A 183 -6.50 8.80 4.12
N SER A 184 -7.30 7.78 3.78
CA SER A 184 -8.41 7.28 4.61
C SER A 184 -8.72 5.82 4.32
N ASP A 185 -9.37 5.15 5.27
CA ASP A 185 -9.84 3.76 5.06
C ASP A 185 -10.86 3.67 3.92
N ALA A 186 -11.70 4.69 3.74
CA ALA A 186 -12.66 4.74 2.63
C ALA A 186 -11.95 4.81 1.25
N GLU A 187 -10.83 5.52 1.16
CA GLU A 187 -10.01 5.55 -0.05
C GLU A 187 -9.37 4.17 -0.29
N LEU A 188 -8.81 3.54 0.75
CA LEU A 188 -8.24 2.21 0.67
C LEU A 188 -9.27 1.18 0.18
N GLU A 189 -10.46 1.18 0.77
CA GLU A 189 -11.58 0.32 0.35
C GLU A 189 -11.95 0.54 -1.12
N SER A 190 -11.98 1.81 -1.56
CA SER A 190 -12.27 2.16 -2.96
C SER A 190 -11.17 1.65 -3.91
N GLN A 191 -9.90 1.71 -3.50
CA GLN A 191 -8.78 1.18 -4.28
C GLN A 191 -8.89 -0.35 -4.40
N ILE A 192 -9.13 -1.05 -3.29
CA ILE A 192 -9.29 -2.51 -3.26
C ILE A 192 -10.49 -2.94 -4.12
N ALA A 193 -11.64 -2.24 -4.00
CA ALA A 193 -12.83 -2.53 -4.79
C ALA A 193 -12.58 -2.34 -6.30
N ARG A 194 -11.78 -1.36 -6.70
CA ARG A 194 -11.36 -1.16 -8.10
C ARG A 194 -10.49 -2.30 -8.59
N MET A 195 -9.50 -2.73 -7.78
CA MET A 195 -8.64 -3.87 -8.10
C MET A 195 -9.46 -5.14 -8.30
N ALA A 196 -10.40 -5.42 -7.39
CA ALA A 196 -11.26 -6.60 -7.48
C ALA A 196 -12.10 -6.61 -8.77
N ARG A 197 -12.61 -5.45 -9.20
CA ARG A 197 -13.34 -5.33 -10.48
C ARG A 197 -12.46 -5.59 -11.71
N ASN A 198 -11.21 -5.13 -11.66
CA ASN A 198 -10.26 -5.30 -12.76
C ASN A 198 -9.67 -6.72 -12.83
N ALA A 199 -9.68 -7.45 -11.71
CA ALA A 199 -9.20 -8.83 -11.63
C ALA A 199 -10.24 -9.89 -12.06
N THR A 200 -11.50 -9.49 -12.26
CA THR A 200 -12.56 -10.41 -12.72
C THR A 200 -12.56 -10.43 -14.24
N PRO A 201 -12.33 -11.59 -14.88
CA PRO A 201 -12.29 -11.75 -16.34
C PRO A 201 -13.66 -11.57 -16.97
#